data_e3347e127418ee5032a5f8a41a50949e
#
_entry.id   e3347e127418ee5032a5f8a41a50949e
#
_cell.length_a   1.000
_cell.length_b   1.000
_cell.length_c   1.000
_cell.angle_alpha   90.00
_cell.angle_beta   90.00
_cell.angle_gamma   90.00
#
_symmetry.space_group_name_H-M   'P 1'
#
loop_
_entity.id
_entity.type
_entity.pdbx_description
1 polymer ?
#
loop_
_entity_poly.entity_id
_entity_poly.type
_entity_poly.pdbx_seq_one_letter_code
_entity_poly.pdbx_strand_id
1 'polypeptide(L)'
;VRQVDFLSRVLSGTLYRWILVVVFFGLSCPEGFSQQGATQPAGPSQAPSLSPEQQAALEQLLVAWEARNAKVTTWSCTFYKWQYNAWSPADTSGERLAFSESSGEIKYAAPDKGLFHVKSSKQWNPEKRIYDARPSNSGEHWVCNGTSIYEFRHSERQLRETKLPPEMRGRAISEGPLPFVFGAKADTLKKRYSMRIITPATVTDQIWLEALPKFQVDAANFSKVELILRATDLMPFAIQIFKPGGQDRDVYQFDPRTSLIDRGLDLIRDFSKPLTPLGYTFIEEQAPGS
;
A
#
# COMPACT_ATOMS: atom_id res chain seq x y z
N VAL A 1 18.25 -17.02 -9.72
CA VAL A 1 17.60 -16.74 -11.01
C VAL A 1 16.07 -16.69 -10.87
N ARG A 2 15.42 -17.55 -10.05
CA ARG A 2 13.95 -17.53 -9.81
C ARG A 2 13.44 -16.40 -8.92
N GLN A 3 14.29 -15.73 -8.18
CA GLN A 3 13.92 -14.60 -7.31
C GLN A 3 13.60 -13.32 -8.11
N VAL A 4 14.11 -13.23 -9.33
CA VAL A 4 13.84 -12.12 -10.25
C VAL A 4 12.43 -12.22 -10.86
N ASP A 5 11.92 -13.45 -11.06
CA ASP A 5 10.60 -13.69 -11.68
C ASP A 5 9.41 -13.19 -10.82
N PHE A 6 9.56 -13.18 -9.49
CA PHE A 6 8.50 -12.66 -8.61
C PHE A 6 8.40 -11.13 -8.69
N LEU A 7 9.55 -10.46 -8.78
CA LEU A 7 9.61 -8.99 -8.82
C LEU A 7 9.17 -8.42 -10.17
N SER A 8 9.17 -9.23 -11.23
CA SER A 8 8.74 -8.80 -12.56
C SER A 8 7.23 -8.76 -12.77
N ARG A 9 6.43 -9.17 -11.80
CA ARG A 9 4.97 -9.34 -11.97
C ARG A 9 4.15 -8.38 -11.15
N VAL A 10 4.21 -7.02 -11.37
CA VAL A 10 3.40 -6.18 -10.48
C VAL A 10 3.26 -4.74 -10.88
N LEU A 11 2.12 -4.20 -11.17
CA LEU A 11 1.50 -2.94 -10.83
C LEU A 11 0.71 -2.11 -11.78
N SER A 12 -0.25 -1.40 -11.41
CA SER A 12 -0.44 0.04 -11.59
C SER A 12 -1.69 0.64 -10.98
N GLY A 13 -1.48 1.72 -10.42
CA GLY A 13 -2.26 2.93 -10.63
C GLY A 13 -3.33 3.26 -9.60
N THR A 14 -3.07 4.30 -8.85
CA THR A 14 -3.98 5.22 -8.16
C THR A 14 -4.28 4.92 -6.69
N LEU A 15 -3.35 5.26 -5.82
CA LEU A 15 -3.58 5.49 -4.38
C LEU A 15 -4.53 6.65 -4.09
N TYR A 16 -5.05 7.29 -5.13
CA TYR A 16 -5.82 8.54 -5.10
C TYR A 16 -7.22 8.44 -4.50
N ARG A 17 -7.73 7.21 -4.27
CA ARG A 17 -9.11 7.02 -3.75
C ARG A 17 -9.20 6.58 -2.29
N TRP A 18 -8.09 6.40 -1.60
CA TRP A 18 -8.07 5.73 -0.31
C TRP A 18 -8.41 6.61 0.89
N ILE A 19 -8.21 7.92 0.78
CA ILE A 19 -8.48 8.85 1.89
C ILE A 19 -9.95 9.28 1.91
N LEU A 20 -10.72 9.06 0.83
CA LEU A 20 -12.07 9.62 0.64
C LEU A 20 -13.24 8.62 0.78
N VAL A 21 -13.04 7.37 1.17
CA VAL A 21 -14.14 6.38 1.25
C VAL A 21 -14.42 5.96 2.69
N VAL A 22 -14.58 6.93 3.56
CA VAL A 22 -15.36 6.73 4.80
C VAL A 22 -16.38 7.84 4.86
N VAL A 23 -17.57 7.58 4.46
CA VAL A 23 -18.83 8.31 4.59
C VAL A 23 -19.48 8.60 3.22
N PHE A 24 -20.37 7.73 2.80
CA PHE A 24 -21.64 8.09 2.20
C PHE A 24 -22.62 6.92 2.40
N PHE A 25 -23.43 6.99 3.45
CA PHE A 25 -24.74 6.36 3.48
C PHE A 25 -25.76 7.47 3.73
N GLY A 26 -26.60 7.70 2.76
CA GLY A 26 -27.73 8.62 2.89
C GLY A 26 -28.58 8.67 1.63
N LEU A 27 -29.53 7.75 1.54
CA LEU A 27 -30.87 7.85 0.93
C LEU A 27 -31.10 8.66 -0.35
N SER A 28 -31.47 7.97 -1.43
CA SER A 28 -32.76 8.18 -2.12
C SER A 28 -32.88 7.25 -3.33
N CYS A 29 -33.90 6.39 -3.34
CA CYS A 29 -34.43 5.77 -4.57
C CYS A 29 -35.25 6.79 -5.36
N PRO A 30 -35.31 6.64 -6.69
CA PRO A 30 -36.59 6.31 -7.31
C PRO A 30 -36.52 5.14 -8.30
N GLU A 31 -37.68 4.56 -8.51
CA GLU A 31 -38.01 3.34 -9.20
C GLU A 31 -37.79 3.38 -10.72
N GLY A 32 -37.52 2.15 -11.24
CA GLY A 32 -38.00 1.71 -12.53
C GLY A 32 -37.11 1.92 -13.74
N PHE A 33 -36.29 0.89 -14.07
CA PHE A 33 -36.08 0.49 -15.48
C PHE A 33 -35.58 -0.97 -15.52
N SER A 34 -36.24 -1.79 -16.35
CA SER A 34 -35.87 -3.19 -16.64
C SER A 34 -34.43 -3.32 -17.12
N GLN A 35 -33.65 -4.18 -16.44
CA GLN A 35 -32.29 -4.54 -16.86
C GLN A 35 -32.25 -5.92 -17.48
N GLN A 36 -31.83 -5.96 -18.73
CA GLN A 36 -31.23 -7.12 -19.35
C GLN A 36 -29.72 -7.14 -19.04
N GLY A 37 -29.24 -8.23 -18.45
CA GLY A 37 -27.87 -8.71 -18.59
C GLY A 37 -26.77 -7.90 -17.92
N ALA A 38 -26.84 -7.65 -16.60
CA ALA A 38 -25.67 -7.25 -15.83
C ALA A 38 -24.97 -8.48 -15.26
N THR A 39 -23.76 -8.74 -15.69
CA THR A 39 -22.83 -9.69 -15.04
C THR A 39 -22.69 -9.30 -13.57
N GLN A 40 -23.15 -10.17 -12.70
CA GLN A 40 -23.05 -10.01 -11.24
C GLN A 40 -21.58 -9.80 -10.85
N PRO A 41 -21.23 -8.78 -10.03
CA PRO A 41 -19.87 -8.63 -9.54
C PRO A 41 -19.49 -9.91 -8.78
N ALA A 42 -18.34 -10.46 -9.08
CA ALA A 42 -17.82 -11.63 -8.39
C ALA A 42 -17.84 -11.36 -6.88
N GLY A 43 -18.54 -12.21 -6.13
CA GLY A 43 -18.56 -12.14 -4.67
C GLY A 43 -17.15 -12.29 -4.09
N PRO A 44 -16.95 -11.97 -2.81
CA PRO A 44 -15.64 -12.08 -2.17
C PRO A 44 -15.08 -13.48 -2.40
N SER A 45 -13.85 -13.54 -2.90
CA SER A 45 -13.17 -14.79 -3.26
C SER A 45 -13.15 -15.70 -2.02
N GLN A 46 -13.78 -16.88 -2.11
CA GLN A 46 -13.76 -17.83 -1.00
C GLN A 46 -12.33 -18.27 -0.73
N ALA A 47 -11.81 -17.87 0.43
CA ALA A 47 -10.48 -18.29 0.87
C ALA A 47 -10.50 -19.81 1.12
N PRO A 48 -9.47 -20.56 0.67
CA PRO A 48 -9.36 -21.97 0.98
C PRO A 48 -9.30 -22.19 2.50
N SER A 49 -9.97 -23.23 2.99
CA SER A 49 -9.92 -23.63 4.38
C SER A 49 -8.50 -24.10 4.74
N LEU A 50 -7.96 -23.60 5.85
CA LEU A 50 -6.65 -24.01 6.36
C LEU A 50 -6.79 -25.32 7.19
N SER A 51 -5.76 -26.17 7.15
CA SER A 51 -5.66 -27.26 8.12
C SER A 51 -5.42 -26.73 9.54
N PRO A 52 -5.71 -27.49 10.60
CA PRO A 52 -5.40 -27.05 11.97
C PRO A 52 -3.94 -26.64 12.17
N GLU A 53 -3.00 -27.34 11.56
CA GLU A 53 -1.57 -27.01 11.62
C GLU A 53 -1.25 -25.72 10.90
N GLN A 54 -1.82 -25.49 9.71
CA GLN A 54 -1.66 -24.25 8.97
C GLN A 54 -2.25 -23.06 9.73
N GLN A 55 -3.40 -23.25 10.38
CA GLN A 55 -4.03 -22.23 11.20
C GLN A 55 -3.16 -21.89 12.42
N ALA A 56 -2.62 -22.89 13.11
CA ALA A 56 -1.73 -22.70 14.25
C ALA A 56 -0.42 -21.98 13.85
N ALA A 57 0.18 -22.37 12.74
CA ALA A 57 1.38 -21.71 12.22
C ALA A 57 1.12 -20.24 11.85
N LEU A 58 -0.01 -19.94 11.21
CA LEU A 58 -0.41 -18.58 10.90
C LEU A 58 -0.60 -17.73 12.17
N GLU A 59 -1.28 -18.28 13.18
CA GLU A 59 -1.52 -17.63 14.46
C GLU A 59 -0.22 -17.25 15.15
N GLN A 60 0.70 -18.21 15.26
CA GLN A 60 2.02 -17.99 15.85
C GLN A 60 2.80 -16.90 15.10
N LEU A 61 2.77 -16.93 13.77
CA LEU A 61 3.43 -15.91 12.96
C LEU A 61 2.82 -14.51 13.18
N LEU A 62 1.51 -14.38 13.20
CA LEU A 62 0.84 -13.09 13.38
C LEU A 62 1.12 -12.50 14.77
N VAL A 63 1.13 -13.33 15.82
CA VAL A 63 1.49 -12.91 17.18
C VAL A 63 2.95 -12.46 17.24
N ALA A 64 3.87 -13.24 16.65
CA ALA A 64 5.29 -12.88 16.62
C ALA A 64 5.54 -11.58 15.83
N TRP A 65 4.84 -11.40 14.71
CA TRP A 65 4.94 -10.19 13.90
C TRP A 65 4.38 -8.96 14.61
N GLU A 66 3.23 -9.08 15.30
CA GLU A 66 2.68 -8.02 16.14
C GLU A 66 3.65 -7.62 17.25
N ALA A 67 4.20 -8.61 17.97
CA ALA A 67 5.18 -8.38 19.02
C ALA A 67 6.47 -7.72 18.51
N ARG A 68 6.88 -8.01 17.28
CA ARG A 68 8.00 -7.34 16.63
C ARG A 68 7.68 -5.90 16.27
N ASN A 69 6.52 -5.66 15.66
CA ASN A 69 6.08 -4.32 15.26
C ASN A 69 5.89 -3.39 16.46
N ALA A 70 5.38 -3.89 17.57
CA ALA A 70 5.19 -3.14 18.80
C ALA A 70 6.52 -2.58 19.40
N LYS A 71 7.66 -3.16 19.02
CA LYS A 71 8.99 -2.69 19.44
C LYS A 71 9.60 -1.64 18.50
N VAL A 72 9.01 -1.43 17.32
CA VAL A 72 9.51 -0.44 16.34
C VAL A 72 8.89 0.91 16.66
N THR A 73 9.67 1.83 17.19
CA THR A 73 9.23 3.20 17.45
C THR A 73 9.41 4.10 16.22
N THR A 74 10.48 3.88 15.47
CA THR A 74 10.73 4.58 14.19
C THR A 74 11.30 3.63 13.15
N TRP A 75 10.97 3.88 11.89
CA TRP A 75 11.56 3.18 10.76
C TRP A 75 11.67 4.09 9.55
N SER A 76 12.76 3.96 8.80
CA SER A 76 12.91 4.59 7.50
C SER A 76 13.58 3.62 6.53
N CYS A 77 13.21 3.74 5.24
CA CYS A 77 13.73 2.85 4.21
C CYS A 77 13.57 3.48 2.83
N THR A 78 14.49 3.17 1.93
CA THR A 78 14.27 3.36 0.50
C THR A 78 13.36 2.26 -0.02
N PHE A 79 12.42 2.60 -0.86
CA PHE A 79 11.60 1.63 -1.56
C PHE A 79 11.77 1.75 -3.07
N TYR A 80 11.53 0.62 -3.75
CA TYR A 80 11.34 0.53 -5.19
C TYR A 80 9.89 0.12 -5.44
N LYS A 81 9.27 0.72 -6.46
CA LYS A 81 7.89 0.49 -6.83
C LYS A 81 7.79 0.19 -8.32
N TRP A 82 7.12 -0.89 -8.67
CA TRP A 82 6.83 -1.27 -10.06
C TRP A 82 5.33 -1.27 -10.29
N GLN A 83 4.93 -0.78 -11.45
CA GLN A 83 3.54 -0.69 -11.88
C GLN A 83 3.27 -1.56 -13.12
N TYR A 84 2.28 -2.49 -13.01
CA TYR A 84 1.82 -3.29 -14.16
C TYR A 84 0.32 -3.12 -14.35
N ASN A 85 -0.10 -2.85 -15.57
CA ASN A 85 -1.48 -2.67 -15.95
C ASN A 85 -1.72 -3.22 -17.37
N ALA A 86 -2.88 -2.96 -17.94
CA ALA A 86 -3.19 -3.37 -19.30
C ALA A 86 -2.16 -2.88 -20.35
N TRP A 87 -1.43 -1.80 -20.05
CA TRP A 87 -0.43 -1.17 -20.91
C TRP A 87 1.01 -1.66 -20.63
N SER A 88 1.16 -2.60 -19.73
CA SER A 88 2.47 -3.17 -19.40
C SER A 88 3.03 -3.92 -20.59
N PRO A 89 4.28 -3.61 -21.02
CA PRO A 89 4.91 -4.31 -22.13
C PRO A 89 5.27 -5.75 -21.74
N ALA A 90 5.55 -6.57 -22.73
CA ALA A 90 6.20 -7.86 -22.55
C ALA A 90 7.63 -7.77 -23.09
N ASP A 91 8.55 -8.49 -22.46
CA ASP A 91 9.90 -8.68 -22.98
C ASP A 91 9.91 -9.72 -24.12
N THR A 92 11.09 -10.04 -24.61
CA THR A 92 11.29 -11.01 -25.69
C THR A 92 10.93 -12.45 -25.30
N SER A 93 10.84 -12.76 -24.00
CA SER A 93 10.42 -14.07 -23.48
C SER A 93 8.89 -14.14 -23.26
N GLY A 94 8.17 -13.03 -23.46
CA GLY A 94 6.76 -12.89 -23.14
C GLY A 94 6.51 -12.55 -21.68
N GLU A 95 7.57 -12.30 -20.89
CA GLU A 95 7.41 -11.86 -19.51
C GLU A 95 6.94 -10.40 -19.44
N ARG A 96 5.92 -10.16 -18.59
CA ARG A 96 5.32 -8.85 -18.45
C ARG A 96 6.22 -7.91 -17.66
N LEU A 97 6.69 -6.85 -18.29
CA LEU A 97 7.50 -5.80 -17.68
C LEU A 97 6.61 -4.74 -17.00
N ALA A 98 7.17 -3.97 -16.08
CA ALA A 98 6.45 -2.89 -15.42
C ALA A 98 6.06 -1.79 -16.43
N PHE A 99 4.84 -1.27 -16.31
CA PHE A 99 4.44 -0.06 -17.03
C PHE A 99 5.16 1.18 -16.50
N SER A 100 5.33 1.27 -15.19
CA SER A 100 6.16 2.31 -14.59
C SER A 100 7.01 1.76 -13.46
N GLU A 101 8.14 2.41 -13.23
CA GLU A 101 9.06 2.12 -12.14
C GLU A 101 9.34 3.41 -11.38
N SER A 102 9.34 3.32 -10.07
CA SER A 102 9.59 4.46 -9.19
C SER A 102 10.47 4.06 -8.02
N SER A 103 11.15 5.04 -7.44
CA SER A 103 11.85 4.85 -6.16
C SER A 103 11.65 6.07 -5.27
N GLY A 104 11.77 5.84 -3.98
CA GLY A 104 11.53 6.90 -3.02
C GLY A 104 11.92 6.49 -1.62
N GLU A 105 11.42 7.23 -0.65
CA GLU A 105 11.60 6.95 0.77
C GLU A 105 10.27 6.81 1.48
N ILE A 106 10.26 5.92 2.47
CA ILE A 106 9.17 5.76 3.41
C ILE A 106 9.74 5.95 4.81
N LYS A 107 9.00 6.67 5.65
CA LYS A 107 9.34 6.87 7.06
C LYS A 107 8.10 6.63 7.90
N TYR A 108 8.32 6.08 9.08
CA TYR A 108 7.31 5.81 10.08
C TYR A 108 7.80 6.22 11.46
N ALA A 109 6.92 6.77 12.26
CA ALA A 109 7.11 6.94 13.70
C ALA A 109 5.80 6.61 14.43
N ALA A 110 5.92 5.70 15.38
CA ALA A 110 4.78 5.25 16.17
C ALA A 110 4.17 6.43 16.96
N PRO A 111 2.86 6.40 17.20
CA PRO A 111 1.92 5.38 16.72
C PRO A 111 1.31 5.68 15.33
N ASP A 112 1.43 6.91 14.81
CA ASP A 112 0.55 7.40 13.74
C ASP A 112 1.20 8.39 12.78
N LYS A 113 2.55 8.53 12.80
CA LYS A 113 3.25 9.43 11.87
C LYS A 113 3.85 8.66 10.71
N GLY A 114 3.78 9.26 9.52
CA GLY A 114 4.33 8.67 8.32
C GLY A 114 4.71 9.69 7.26
N LEU A 115 5.66 9.31 6.43
CA LEU A 115 6.05 10.02 5.23
C LEU A 115 6.21 9.00 4.10
N PHE A 116 5.66 9.32 2.96
CA PHE A 116 5.86 8.57 1.73
C PHE A 116 6.20 9.56 0.61
N HIS A 117 7.35 9.38 -0.04
CA HIS A 117 7.82 10.30 -1.05
C HIS A 117 8.49 9.55 -2.21
N VAL A 118 7.84 9.55 -3.37
CA VAL A 118 8.41 9.10 -4.63
C VAL A 118 9.37 10.16 -5.15
N LYS A 119 10.66 9.86 -5.18
CA LYS A 119 11.72 10.79 -5.60
C LYS A 119 12.06 10.71 -7.08
N SER A 120 11.89 9.53 -7.66
CA SER A 120 12.11 9.32 -9.09
C SER A 120 11.08 8.37 -9.67
N SER A 121 10.72 8.58 -10.92
CA SER A 121 9.79 7.73 -11.64
C SER A 121 10.14 7.73 -13.13
N LYS A 122 9.93 6.58 -13.77
CA LYS A 122 10.02 6.40 -15.21
C LYS A 122 8.83 5.59 -15.70
N GLN A 123 8.39 5.83 -16.91
CA GLN A 123 7.23 5.19 -17.49
C GLN A 123 7.56 4.64 -18.87
N TRP A 124 7.04 3.45 -19.18
CA TRP A 124 7.19 2.83 -20.49
C TRP A 124 6.58 3.71 -21.59
N ASN A 125 7.38 3.94 -22.62
CA ASN A 125 6.96 4.58 -23.84
C ASN A 125 6.84 3.52 -24.94
N PRO A 126 5.63 3.16 -25.40
CA PRO A 126 5.44 2.08 -26.36
C PRO A 126 5.98 2.44 -27.77
N GLU A 127 6.01 3.73 -28.12
CA GLU A 127 6.51 4.19 -29.43
C GLU A 127 8.04 4.05 -29.51
N LYS A 128 8.75 4.48 -28.47
CA LYS A 128 10.20 4.41 -28.39
C LYS A 128 10.72 3.06 -27.90
N ARG A 129 9.85 2.26 -27.26
CA ARG A 129 10.20 0.98 -26.59
C ARG A 129 11.29 1.15 -25.52
N ILE A 130 11.23 2.23 -24.77
CA ILE A 130 12.14 2.56 -23.66
C ILE A 130 11.33 3.12 -22.47
N TYR A 131 11.98 3.22 -21.32
CA TYR A 131 11.42 3.95 -20.18
C TYR A 131 11.84 5.43 -20.24
N ASP A 132 10.87 6.32 -20.45
CA ASP A 132 11.08 7.76 -20.36
C ASP A 132 11.02 8.20 -18.87
N ALA A 133 11.99 8.99 -18.45
CA ALA A 133 11.97 9.59 -17.11
C ALA A 133 10.77 10.55 -16.97
N ARG A 134 10.09 10.48 -15.83
CA ARG A 134 9.03 11.42 -15.47
C ARG A 134 9.64 12.60 -14.71
N PRO A 135 9.04 13.80 -14.76
CA PRO A 135 9.48 14.91 -13.91
C PRO A 135 9.54 14.49 -12.44
N SER A 136 10.53 14.95 -11.70
CA SER A 136 10.74 14.61 -10.28
C SER A 136 9.56 14.98 -9.38
N ASN A 137 8.74 15.93 -9.83
CA ASN A 137 7.52 16.37 -9.17
C ASN A 137 6.25 15.66 -9.66
N SER A 138 6.34 14.52 -10.32
CA SER A 138 5.17 13.74 -10.77
C SER A 138 4.82 12.60 -9.81
N GLY A 139 5.63 12.36 -8.80
CA GLY A 139 5.47 11.26 -7.88
C GLY A 139 4.57 11.58 -6.68
N GLU A 140 4.05 10.54 -6.06
CA GLU A 140 3.28 10.62 -4.82
C GLU A 140 4.15 11.14 -3.67
N HIS A 141 3.63 12.12 -2.94
CA HIS A 141 4.32 12.70 -1.79
C HIS A 141 3.31 13.13 -0.72
N TRP A 142 3.36 12.53 0.44
CA TRP A 142 2.53 12.91 1.58
C TRP A 142 3.25 12.74 2.91
N VAL A 143 2.78 13.50 3.90
CA VAL A 143 3.24 13.47 5.29
C VAL A 143 2.02 13.37 6.20
N CYS A 144 2.03 12.43 7.13
CA CYS A 144 1.07 12.33 8.23
C CYS A 144 1.78 12.70 9.55
N ASN A 145 1.25 13.69 10.26
CA ASN A 145 1.82 14.12 11.54
C ASN A 145 1.05 13.58 12.77
N GLY A 146 0.07 12.70 12.53
CA GLY A 146 -0.82 12.14 13.55
C GLY A 146 -2.12 12.92 13.75
N THR A 147 -2.22 14.15 13.27
CA THR A 147 -3.45 14.97 13.32
C THR A 147 -3.98 15.36 11.95
N SER A 148 -3.10 15.45 10.98
CA SER A 148 -3.41 15.81 9.59
C SER A 148 -2.55 15.01 8.62
N ILE A 149 -3.07 14.82 7.40
CA ILE A 149 -2.32 14.33 6.25
C ILE A 149 -2.09 15.53 5.32
N TYR A 150 -0.84 15.74 4.94
CA TYR A 150 -0.41 16.75 3.99
C TYR A 150 -0.03 16.05 2.68
N GLU A 151 -0.77 16.34 1.61
CA GLU A 151 -0.53 15.78 0.27
C GLU A 151 0.02 16.85 -0.66
N PHE A 152 1.17 16.59 -1.28
CA PHE A 152 1.74 17.44 -2.32
C PHE A 152 1.19 17.03 -3.69
N ARG A 153 0.30 17.80 -4.23
CA ARG A 153 -0.17 17.69 -5.62
C ARG A 153 0.72 18.52 -6.53
N HIS A 154 1.84 17.94 -6.87
CA HIS A 154 2.89 18.66 -7.61
C HIS A 154 2.43 19.15 -8.98
N SER A 155 1.61 18.36 -9.73
CA SER A 155 1.06 18.76 -11.02
C SER A 155 0.11 19.96 -10.93
N GLU A 156 -0.60 20.08 -9.81
CA GLU A 156 -1.56 21.16 -9.54
C GLU A 156 -0.91 22.31 -8.77
N ARG A 157 0.35 22.16 -8.35
CA ARG A 157 1.05 23.08 -7.45
C ARG A 157 0.23 23.37 -6.18
N GLN A 158 -0.26 22.31 -5.53
CA GLN A 158 -1.06 22.42 -4.32
C GLN A 158 -0.42 21.62 -3.20
N LEU A 159 -0.49 22.16 -1.99
CA LEU A 159 -0.28 21.44 -0.74
C LEU A 159 -1.63 21.35 -0.04
N ARG A 160 -2.18 20.16 0.06
CA ARG A 160 -3.49 19.90 0.67
C ARG A 160 -3.30 19.36 2.07
N GLU A 161 -4.02 19.94 3.02
CA GLU A 161 -4.14 19.43 4.38
C GLU A 161 -5.52 18.81 4.56
N THR A 162 -5.58 17.53 4.92
CA THR A 162 -6.79 16.85 5.38
C THR A 162 -6.66 16.56 6.87
N LYS A 163 -7.49 17.16 7.70
CA LYS A 163 -7.51 16.89 9.14
C LYS A 163 -8.07 15.52 9.43
N LEU A 164 -7.38 14.75 10.27
CA LEU A 164 -7.84 13.44 10.70
C LEU A 164 -8.95 13.59 11.74
N PRO A 165 -10.09 12.87 11.58
CA PRO A 165 -11.10 12.77 12.59
C PRO A 165 -10.50 12.30 13.93
N PRO A 166 -10.99 12.77 15.09
CA PRO A 166 -10.43 12.41 16.39
C PRO A 166 -10.28 10.91 16.62
N GLU A 167 -11.23 10.11 16.13
CA GLU A 167 -11.23 8.64 16.22
C GLU A 167 -10.14 7.96 15.38
N MET A 168 -9.61 8.62 14.37
CA MET A 168 -8.51 8.11 13.53
C MET A 168 -7.13 8.53 14.06
N ARG A 169 -7.04 9.48 14.98
CA ARG A 169 -5.77 9.90 15.55
C ARG A 169 -5.17 8.78 16.39
N GLY A 170 -3.87 8.55 16.27
CA GLY A 170 -3.20 7.42 16.89
C GLY A 170 -3.38 6.09 16.15
N ARG A 171 -4.19 6.03 15.06
CA ARG A 171 -4.50 4.80 14.31
C ARG A 171 -4.46 4.95 12.79
N ALA A 172 -4.37 6.16 12.28
CA ALA A 172 -4.59 6.47 10.87
C ALA A 172 -3.69 5.65 9.90
N ILE A 173 -2.45 5.37 10.29
CA ILE A 173 -1.53 4.60 9.45
C ILE A 173 -1.78 3.09 9.57
N SER A 174 -2.09 2.60 10.77
CA SER A 174 -2.35 1.17 11.00
C SER A 174 -3.71 0.70 10.46
N GLU A 175 -4.65 1.62 10.27
CA GLU A 175 -5.98 1.35 9.70
C GLU A 175 -6.09 1.76 8.22
N GLY A 176 -5.10 2.47 7.68
CA GLY A 176 -5.00 2.89 6.29
C GLY A 176 -4.51 1.79 5.33
N PRO A 177 -4.03 2.18 4.14
CA PRO A 177 -3.58 1.23 3.11
C PRO A 177 -2.25 0.53 3.44
N LEU A 178 -1.58 0.92 4.52
CA LEU A 178 -0.32 0.33 4.97
C LEU A 178 -0.42 -0.52 6.25
N PRO A 179 -1.58 -1.15 6.61
CA PRO A 179 -1.67 -1.97 7.81
C PRO A 179 -0.74 -3.18 7.76
N PHE A 180 -0.34 -3.59 6.55
CA PHE A 180 0.61 -4.67 6.32
C PHE A 180 2.08 -4.23 6.45
N VAL A 181 2.36 -2.95 6.62
CA VAL A 181 3.73 -2.43 6.74
C VAL A 181 4.00 -1.94 8.15
N PHE A 182 3.00 -1.32 8.80
CA PHE A 182 3.16 -0.70 10.11
C PHE A 182 2.04 -1.06 11.08
N GLY A 183 2.41 -1.52 12.26
CA GLY A 183 1.53 -1.59 13.43
C GLY A 183 0.33 -2.51 13.32
N ALA A 184 0.34 -3.45 12.39
CA ALA A 184 -0.74 -4.40 12.21
C ALA A 184 -0.91 -5.27 13.47
N LYS A 185 -2.10 -5.22 14.06
CA LYS A 185 -2.50 -6.09 15.15
C LYS A 185 -3.06 -7.39 14.57
N ALA A 186 -2.61 -8.54 15.08
CA ALA A 186 -3.03 -9.85 14.62
C ALA A 186 -4.55 -10.01 14.57
N ASP A 187 -5.26 -9.58 15.61
CA ASP A 187 -6.72 -9.66 15.66
C ASP A 187 -7.41 -8.74 14.65
N THR A 188 -6.88 -7.54 14.41
CA THR A 188 -7.40 -6.63 13.38
C THR A 188 -7.23 -7.23 12.00
N LEU A 189 -6.06 -7.80 11.71
CA LEU A 189 -5.80 -8.48 10.43
C LEU A 189 -6.74 -9.67 10.23
N LYS A 190 -6.86 -10.55 11.22
CA LYS A 190 -7.74 -11.72 11.15
C LYS A 190 -9.21 -11.35 10.98
N LYS A 191 -9.66 -10.26 11.59
CA LYS A 191 -11.03 -9.75 11.41
C LYS A 191 -11.28 -9.27 9.98
N ARG A 192 -10.33 -8.52 9.41
CA ARG A 192 -10.49 -7.88 8.10
C ARG A 192 -10.15 -8.78 6.92
N TYR A 193 -9.22 -9.73 7.11
CA TYR A 193 -8.65 -10.52 6.01
C TYR A 193 -8.70 -12.02 6.29
N SER A 194 -8.92 -12.80 5.24
CA SER A 194 -8.60 -14.23 5.24
C SER A 194 -7.14 -14.36 4.84
N MET A 195 -6.32 -14.91 5.72
CA MET A 195 -4.88 -14.96 5.55
C MET A 195 -4.35 -16.39 5.52
N ARG A 196 -3.26 -16.60 4.80
CA ARG A 196 -2.52 -17.87 4.79
C ARG A 196 -1.04 -17.65 4.52
N ILE A 197 -0.21 -18.58 4.97
CA ILE A 197 1.21 -18.64 4.62
C ILE A 197 1.33 -19.32 3.25
N ILE A 198 2.02 -18.66 2.32
CA ILE A 198 2.23 -19.13 0.95
C ILE A 198 3.72 -19.23 0.59
N THR A 199 4.58 -19.29 1.60
CA THR A 199 6.04 -19.39 1.40
C THR A 199 6.37 -20.61 0.55
N PRO A 200 7.07 -20.45 -0.60
CA PRO A 200 7.54 -21.59 -1.37
C PRO A 200 8.52 -22.44 -0.57
N ALA A 201 8.46 -23.76 -0.70
CA ALA A 201 9.32 -24.68 0.05
C ALA A 201 10.83 -24.47 -0.16
N THR A 202 11.20 -23.83 -1.26
CA THR A 202 12.62 -23.52 -1.59
C THR A 202 13.11 -22.21 -1.01
N VAL A 203 12.24 -21.42 -0.34
CA VAL A 203 12.56 -20.12 0.25
C VAL A 203 12.69 -20.28 1.76
N THR A 204 13.85 -19.95 2.31
CA THR A 204 14.17 -20.15 3.74
C THR A 204 14.43 -18.86 4.51
N ASP A 205 14.72 -17.77 3.80
CA ASP A 205 15.06 -16.46 4.36
C ASP A 205 13.88 -15.47 4.40
N GLN A 206 12.71 -15.93 3.94
CA GLN A 206 11.50 -15.11 3.83
C GLN A 206 10.27 -15.88 4.30
N ILE A 207 9.24 -15.14 4.71
CA ILE A 207 7.92 -15.66 5.03
C ILE A 207 6.93 -14.90 4.15
N TRP A 208 6.13 -15.63 3.38
CA TRP A 208 5.17 -15.05 2.46
C TRP A 208 3.77 -15.25 2.99
N LEU A 209 3.03 -14.15 3.12
CA LEU A 209 1.64 -14.10 3.56
C LEU A 209 0.74 -13.63 2.43
N GLU A 210 -0.36 -14.33 2.21
CA GLU A 210 -1.46 -13.87 1.37
C GLU A 210 -2.60 -13.39 2.26
N ALA A 211 -3.22 -12.26 1.90
CA ALA A 211 -4.38 -11.69 2.58
C ALA A 211 -5.47 -11.35 1.56
N LEU A 212 -6.66 -11.91 1.75
CA LEU A 212 -7.85 -11.64 0.95
C LEU A 212 -8.85 -10.84 1.79
N PRO A 213 -9.40 -9.72 1.29
CA PRO A 213 -10.35 -8.91 2.04
C PRO A 213 -11.64 -9.66 2.31
N LYS A 214 -12.16 -9.57 3.53
CA LYS A 214 -13.45 -10.13 3.95
C LYS A 214 -14.60 -9.16 3.74
N PHE A 215 -14.32 -7.86 3.72
CA PHE A 215 -15.33 -6.81 3.63
C PHE A 215 -15.25 -6.08 2.29
N GLN A 216 -16.42 -5.68 1.78
CA GLN A 216 -16.52 -4.96 0.51
C GLN A 216 -15.75 -3.65 0.49
N VAL A 217 -15.68 -2.95 1.64
CA VAL A 217 -14.91 -1.72 1.77
C VAL A 217 -13.42 -1.93 1.52
N ASP A 218 -12.86 -3.06 1.94
CA ASP A 218 -11.48 -3.44 1.66
C ASP A 218 -11.34 -3.96 0.22
N ALA A 219 -12.30 -4.79 -0.24
CA ALA A 219 -12.31 -5.38 -1.58
C ALA A 219 -12.47 -4.33 -2.70
N ALA A 220 -13.10 -3.19 -2.41
CA ALA A 220 -13.17 -2.05 -3.34
C ALA A 220 -11.79 -1.46 -3.67
N ASN A 221 -10.81 -1.75 -2.85
CA ASN A 221 -9.48 -1.18 -2.95
C ASN A 221 -8.44 -2.16 -3.48
N PHE A 222 -8.55 -3.42 -3.10
CA PHE A 222 -7.67 -4.49 -3.60
C PHE A 222 -8.38 -5.84 -3.52
N SER A 223 -8.07 -6.73 -4.44
CA SER A 223 -8.60 -8.10 -4.46
C SER A 223 -7.76 -9.04 -3.59
N LYS A 224 -6.47 -8.75 -3.46
CA LYS A 224 -5.50 -9.56 -2.73
C LYS A 224 -4.27 -8.74 -2.37
N VAL A 225 -3.64 -9.07 -1.24
CA VAL A 225 -2.30 -8.62 -0.87
C VAL A 225 -1.41 -9.84 -0.63
N GLU A 226 -0.19 -9.79 -1.13
CA GLU A 226 0.89 -10.72 -0.78
C GLU A 226 1.99 -9.94 -0.10
N LEU A 227 2.28 -10.26 1.15
CA LEU A 227 3.32 -9.64 1.95
C LEU A 227 4.49 -10.60 2.12
N ILE A 228 5.69 -10.12 1.91
CA ILE A 228 6.92 -10.85 2.16
C ILE A 228 7.63 -10.21 3.34
N LEU A 229 7.84 -10.98 4.38
CA LEU A 229 8.62 -10.61 5.55
C LEU A 229 9.99 -11.29 5.48
N ARG A 230 11.02 -10.65 6.02
CA ARG A 230 12.30 -11.32 6.28
C ARG A 230 12.13 -12.29 7.44
N ALA A 231 12.59 -13.53 7.29
CA ALA A 231 12.46 -14.53 8.34
C ALA A 231 13.28 -14.18 9.60
N THR A 232 14.36 -13.41 9.43
CA THR A 232 15.30 -13.06 10.52
C THR A 232 14.74 -12.08 11.54
N ASP A 233 13.88 -11.14 11.11
CA ASP A 233 13.42 -10.04 11.97
C ASP A 233 11.96 -9.62 11.73
N LEU A 234 11.24 -10.35 10.88
CA LEU A 234 9.84 -10.11 10.52
C LEU A 234 9.55 -8.69 9.98
N MET A 235 10.58 -7.98 9.51
CA MET A 235 10.39 -6.69 8.84
C MET A 235 9.94 -6.89 7.40
N PRO A 236 9.12 -5.98 6.85
CA PRO A 236 8.69 -6.04 5.47
C PRO A 236 9.88 -6.04 4.50
N PHE A 237 9.89 -6.99 3.58
CA PHE A 237 10.82 -7.04 2.45
C PHE A 237 10.15 -6.57 1.17
N ALA A 238 8.94 -7.06 0.91
CA ALA A 238 8.14 -6.63 -0.23
C ALA A 238 6.64 -6.77 0.07
N ILE A 239 5.84 -6.01 -0.64
CA ILE A 239 4.38 -6.14 -0.62
C ILE A 239 3.84 -6.05 -2.04
N GLN A 240 2.94 -6.96 -2.40
CA GLN A 240 2.24 -7.01 -3.66
C GLN A 240 0.74 -6.79 -3.44
N ILE A 241 0.19 -5.76 -4.06
CA ILE A 241 -1.21 -5.36 -3.92
C ILE A 241 -1.92 -5.56 -5.26
N PHE A 242 -2.79 -6.51 -5.38
CA PHE A 242 -3.61 -6.74 -6.57
C PHE A 242 -4.83 -5.84 -6.53
N LYS A 243 -5.05 -5.07 -7.59
CA LYS A 243 -6.23 -4.19 -7.69
C LYS A 243 -7.52 -4.99 -7.86
N PRO A 244 -8.68 -4.39 -7.64
CA PRO A 244 -9.96 -4.99 -8.00
C PRO A 244 -9.93 -5.47 -9.46
N GLY A 245 -10.42 -6.69 -9.72
CA GLY A 245 -10.30 -7.35 -11.02
C GLY A 245 -9.03 -8.21 -11.19
N GLY A 246 -8.03 -8.08 -10.31
CA GLY A 246 -6.85 -8.95 -10.24
C GLY A 246 -5.84 -8.81 -11.38
N GLN A 247 -6.11 -7.98 -12.38
CA GLN A 247 -5.26 -7.77 -13.56
C GLN A 247 -4.11 -6.81 -13.27
N ASP A 248 -4.44 -5.74 -12.58
CA ASP A 248 -3.50 -4.70 -12.19
C ASP A 248 -2.99 -4.95 -10.78
N ARG A 249 -1.77 -4.60 -10.52
CA ARG A 249 -1.18 -4.89 -9.21
C ARG A 249 -0.02 -3.97 -8.85
N ASP A 250 0.22 -3.66 -7.56
CA ASP A 250 1.28 -2.85 -6.95
C ASP A 250 2.36 -3.72 -6.25
N VAL A 251 3.68 -3.65 -6.63
CA VAL A 251 4.80 -4.15 -5.82
C VAL A 251 5.62 -3.03 -5.26
N TYR A 252 5.86 -3.13 -4.00
CA TYR A 252 6.88 -2.36 -3.33
C TYR A 252 7.94 -3.33 -2.81
N GLN A 253 9.19 -3.01 -3.02
CA GLN A 253 10.31 -3.66 -2.37
C GLN A 253 11.00 -2.65 -1.46
N PHE A 254 11.24 -3.04 -0.22
CA PHE A 254 11.93 -2.23 0.77
C PHE A 254 13.40 -2.63 0.81
N ASP A 255 14.31 -1.67 0.59
CA ASP A 255 15.75 -1.97 0.55
C ASP A 255 16.31 -2.19 1.97
N PRO A 256 16.65 -3.42 2.33
CA PRO A 256 17.15 -3.72 3.68
C PRO A 256 18.47 -3.01 4.01
N ARG A 257 19.25 -2.60 2.99
CA ARG A 257 20.53 -1.89 3.18
C ARG A 257 20.34 -0.45 3.65
N THR A 258 19.18 0.15 3.35
CA THR A 258 18.81 1.51 3.77
C THR A 258 17.85 1.52 4.94
N SER A 259 17.44 0.35 5.43
CA SER A 259 16.48 0.20 6.53
C SER A 259 17.10 0.63 7.86
N LEU A 260 16.58 1.70 8.45
CA LEU A 260 17.00 2.20 9.76
C LEU A 260 15.84 2.05 10.75
N ILE A 261 16.04 1.22 11.78
CA ILE A 261 15.07 0.98 12.83
C ILE A 261 15.53 1.71 14.08
N ASP A 262 14.61 2.48 14.68
CA ASP A 262 14.80 3.26 15.93
C ASP A 262 15.98 4.22 15.90
N ARG A 263 16.32 4.73 14.71
CA ARG A 263 17.39 5.70 14.51
C ARG A 263 17.24 6.48 13.19
N GLY A 264 17.99 7.57 13.07
CA GLY A 264 18.12 8.29 11.80
C GLY A 264 16.95 9.20 11.42
N LEU A 265 15.90 9.33 12.27
CA LEU A 265 14.78 10.23 12.03
C LEU A 265 14.86 11.47 12.91
N ASP A 266 14.63 12.62 12.29
CA ASP A 266 14.28 13.85 12.96
C ASP A 266 12.75 13.94 13.01
N LEU A 267 12.16 13.56 14.15
CA LEU A 267 10.70 13.47 14.30
C LEU A 267 9.99 14.80 14.07
N ILE A 268 10.65 15.92 14.33
CA ILE A 268 10.10 17.25 14.08
C ILE A 268 10.17 17.55 12.59
N ARG A 269 11.37 17.51 12.01
CA ARG A 269 11.58 17.83 10.59
C ARG A 269 10.82 16.89 9.66
N ASP A 270 10.84 15.57 9.94
CA ASP A 270 10.30 14.57 9.03
C ASP A 270 8.78 14.50 9.06
N PHE A 271 8.12 14.88 10.18
CA PHE A 271 6.69 14.72 10.36
C PHE A 271 5.92 15.98 10.77
N SER A 272 6.56 17.15 10.79
CA SER A 272 5.83 18.41 11.02
C SER A 272 5.00 18.81 9.81
N LYS A 273 4.10 19.79 10.00
CA LYS A 273 3.42 20.45 8.88
C LYS A 273 4.46 20.97 7.89
N PRO A 274 4.42 20.52 6.62
CA PRO A 274 5.37 20.99 5.62
C PRO A 274 5.19 22.49 5.35
N LEU A 275 6.29 23.15 5.00
CA LEU A 275 6.20 24.49 4.43
C LEU A 275 5.59 24.40 3.04
N THR A 276 4.68 25.32 2.73
CA THR A 276 4.12 25.43 1.38
C THR A 276 5.22 25.83 0.40
N PRO A 277 5.55 25.01 -0.61
CA PRO A 277 6.60 25.34 -1.55
C PRO A 277 6.29 26.62 -2.33
N LEU A 278 7.32 27.32 -2.78
CA LEU A 278 7.16 28.52 -3.59
C LEU A 278 6.33 28.22 -4.85
N GLY A 279 5.32 29.02 -5.08
CA GLY A 279 4.40 28.86 -6.22
C GLY A 279 3.32 27.79 -6.04
N TYR A 280 3.17 27.24 -4.82
CA TYR A 280 2.08 26.34 -4.46
C TYR A 280 0.97 27.09 -3.73
N THR A 281 -0.26 26.63 -3.91
CA THR A 281 -1.42 27.06 -3.11
C THR A 281 -1.62 26.06 -1.97
N PHE A 282 -1.76 26.58 -0.74
CA PHE A 282 -2.18 25.74 0.40
C PHE A 282 -3.70 25.62 0.42
N ILE A 283 -4.20 24.40 0.52
CA ILE A 283 -5.63 24.07 0.58
C ILE A 283 -5.91 23.27 1.84
N GLU A 284 -6.79 23.77 2.68
CA GLU A 284 -7.29 23.04 3.85
C GLU A 284 -8.61 22.36 3.47
N GLU A 285 -8.63 21.03 3.53
CA GLU A 285 -9.82 20.22 3.29
C GLU A 285 -10.41 19.78 4.63
N GLN A 286 -11.71 19.97 4.79
CA GLN A 286 -12.41 19.39 5.94
C GLN A 286 -12.55 17.89 5.72
N ALA A 287 -12.43 17.12 6.81
CA ALA A 287 -12.69 15.69 6.72
C ALA A 287 -14.14 15.47 6.24
N PRO A 288 -14.40 14.53 5.32
CA PRO A 288 -15.75 14.19 4.92
C PRO A 288 -16.56 13.78 6.15
N GLY A 289 -17.61 14.54 6.50
CA GLY A 289 -18.52 14.20 7.61
C GLY A 289 -18.34 14.98 8.90
N SER A 290 -17.61 16.12 8.89
CA SER A 290 -17.62 17.10 10.00
C SER A 290 -18.75 18.12 9.86
#